data_6eea1d178c55f93e78f63beb6586c3a5
#
_entry.id   6eea1d178c55f93e78f63beb6586c3a5
#
_cell.length_a   1.000
_cell.length_b   1.000
_cell.length_c   1.000
_cell.angle_alpha   90.00
_cell.angle_beta   90.00
_cell.angle_gamma   90.00
#
_symmetry.space_group_name_H-M   'P 1'
#
loop_
_entity.id
_entity.type
_entity.pdbx_description
1 polymer ?
#
loop_
_entity_poly.entity_id
_entity_poly.type
_entity_poly.pdbx_seq_one_letter_code
_entity_poly.pdbx_strand_id
1 'polypeptide(L)'
;MSTSPAPGTPTPPIALEGGADATTGRFTAPLVLLDDAVLARLGEACEDIRLDPGERAEASRDWWPLAMVWATEGQVGQVAGAVARPTSVEEVRAVLAVCHDLHIPVTPAAGRSSVVGGTIPVHGGVVLDLTELSGIVSVDATSGIVEVLAGTFGDAFEAEL
;
A
#
# COMPACT_ATOMS: atom_id res chain seq x y z
N MET A 1 -23.30 4.22 12.61
CA MET A 1 -22.75 3.00 13.26
C MET A 1 -21.43 2.72 12.62
N SER A 2 -20.31 2.98 13.31
CA SER A 2 -18.99 2.63 12.82
C SER A 2 -18.86 1.10 12.89
N THR A 3 -18.90 0.43 11.76
CA THR A 3 -18.55 -0.99 11.70
C THR A 3 -17.05 -1.08 11.84
N SER A 4 -16.56 -1.75 12.87
CA SER A 4 -15.13 -2.10 12.94
C SER A 4 -14.72 -2.77 11.62
N PRO A 5 -13.56 -2.42 11.05
CA PRO A 5 -13.07 -3.10 9.85
C PRO A 5 -12.96 -4.61 10.12
N ALA A 6 -13.24 -5.40 9.10
CA ALA A 6 -13.08 -6.85 9.20
C ALA A 6 -11.62 -7.21 9.53
N PRO A 7 -11.37 -8.33 10.23
CA PRO A 7 -10.01 -8.84 10.43
C PRO A 7 -9.25 -8.94 9.11
N GLY A 8 -7.97 -8.57 9.10
CA GLY A 8 -7.17 -8.56 7.89
C GLY A 8 -7.38 -7.34 6.97
N THR A 9 -8.14 -6.34 7.38
CA THR A 9 -8.31 -5.10 6.61
C THR A 9 -7.17 -4.13 6.92
N PRO A 10 -6.40 -3.68 5.92
CA PRO A 10 -5.28 -2.77 6.15
C PRO A 10 -5.70 -1.32 6.44
N THR A 11 -6.98 -1.01 6.28
CA THR A 11 -7.50 0.36 6.43
C THR A 11 -7.56 0.80 7.89
N PRO A 12 -6.96 1.95 8.26
CA PRO A 12 -7.12 2.53 9.57
C PRO A 12 -8.58 2.78 9.96
N PRO A 13 -8.95 2.73 11.26
CA PRO A 13 -10.34 2.78 11.70
C PRO A 13 -10.98 4.17 11.54
N ILE A 14 -10.20 5.23 11.33
CA ILE A 14 -10.68 6.60 11.14
C ILE A 14 -10.81 6.87 9.64
N ALA A 15 -12.03 7.10 9.17
CA ALA A 15 -12.31 7.46 7.78
C ALA A 15 -11.72 8.84 7.42
N LEU A 16 -11.40 9.02 6.14
CA LEU A 16 -11.01 10.32 5.60
C LEU A 16 -12.23 11.24 5.54
N GLU A 17 -12.16 12.39 6.20
CA GLU A 17 -13.24 13.39 6.20
C GLU A 17 -13.46 13.92 4.78
N GLY A 18 -14.71 14.11 4.40
CA GLY A 18 -15.09 14.54 3.04
C GLY A 18 -14.96 13.44 1.96
N GLY A 19 -14.52 12.24 2.35
CA GLY A 19 -14.31 11.10 1.47
C GLY A 19 -12.92 11.02 0.88
N ALA A 20 -12.50 9.81 0.57
CA ALA A 20 -11.15 9.53 0.10
C ALA A 20 -10.82 10.20 -1.25
N ASP A 21 -11.83 10.38 -2.13
CA ASP A 21 -11.68 11.04 -3.44
C ASP A 21 -11.31 12.53 -3.34
N ALA A 22 -11.70 13.19 -2.24
CA ALA A 22 -11.44 14.61 -1.99
C ALA A 22 -10.14 14.85 -1.18
N THR A 23 -9.42 13.79 -0.84
CA THR A 23 -8.25 13.85 0.03
C THR A 23 -7.10 14.62 -0.57
N THR A 24 -6.45 15.45 0.24
CA THR A 24 -5.27 16.24 -0.13
C THR A 24 -4.03 15.84 0.65
N GLY A 25 -2.83 16.07 0.06
CA GLY A 25 -1.56 15.85 0.74
C GLY A 25 -1.15 17.04 1.60
N ARG A 26 -0.52 16.77 2.74
CA ARG A 26 0.04 17.79 3.65
C ARG A 26 1.49 18.16 3.35
N PHE A 27 2.26 17.21 2.83
CA PHE A 27 3.67 17.42 2.58
C PHE A 27 3.88 18.30 1.34
N THR A 28 4.90 19.15 1.41
CA THR A 28 5.32 20.02 0.32
C THR A 28 6.55 19.49 -0.42
N ALA A 29 6.90 18.23 -0.19
CA ALA A 29 8.00 17.60 -0.90
C ALA A 29 7.73 17.57 -2.42
N PRO A 30 8.77 17.71 -3.25
CA PRO A 30 8.61 17.57 -4.70
C PRO A 30 8.02 16.22 -5.08
N LEU A 31 7.02 16.24 -5.96
CA LEU A 31 6.33 15.05 -6.41
C LEU A 31 6.93 14.54 -7.72
N VAL A 32 7.09 13.23 -7.82
CA VAL A 32 7.30 12.53 -9.08
C VAL A 32 5.93 12.15 -9.63
N LEU A 33 5.52 12.84 -10.69
CA LEU A 33 4.26 12.59 -11.37
C LEU A 33 4.42 11.44 -12.36
N LEU A 34 3.36 10.65 -12.51
CA LEU A 34 3.31 9.54 -13.47
C LEU A 34 2.55 10.03 -14.71
N ASP A 35 3.22 10.03 -15.87
CA ASP A 35 2.57 10.31 -17.15
C ASP A 35 1.97 9.04 -17.76
N ASP A 36 1.23 9.19 -18.86
CA ASP A 36 0.57 8.08 -19.54
C ASP A 36 1.55 7.00 -20.01
N ALA A 37 2.77 7.38 -20.39
CA ALA A 37 3.79 6.43 -20.84
C ALA A 37 4.30 5.57 -19.69
N VAL A 38 4.49 6.17 -18.51
CA VAL A 38 4.83 5.46 -17.26
C VAL A 38 3.70 4.53 -16.87
N LEU A 39 2.45 5.01 -16.88
CA LEU A 39 1.28 4.21 -16.50
C LEU A 39 1.10 3.01 -17.43
N ALA A 40 1.33 3.18 -18.73
CA ALA A 40 1.29 2.09 -19.70
C ALA A 40 2.35 1.01 -19.38
N ARG A 41 3.60 1.41 -19.08
CA ARG A 41 4.66 0.47 -18.69
C ARG A 41 4.37 -0.25 -17.38
N LEU A 42 3.77 0.44 -16.41
CA LEU A 42 3.33 -0.18 -15.15
C LEU A 42 2.21 -1.20 -15.40
N GLY A 43 1.25 -0.91 -16.31
CA GLY A 43 0.19 -1.83 -16.69
C GLY A 43 0.69 -3.07 -17.45
N GLU A 44 1.84 -2.97 -18.16
CA GLU A 44 2.52 -4.14 -18.74
C GLU A 44 3.25 -4.99 -17.67
N ALA A 45 3.68 -4.37 -16.57
CA ALA A 45 4.44 -5.00 -15.51
C ALA A 45 3.55 -5.66 -14.43
N CYS A 46 2.34 -5.14 -14.21
CA CYS A 46 1.39 -5.61 -13.20
C CYS A 46 -0.04 -5.39 -13.72
N GLU A 47 -0.86 -6.44 -13.66
CA GLU A 47 -2.22 -6.39 -14.17
C GLU A 47 -3.12 -5.42 -13.37
N ASP A 48 -2.95 -5.37 -12.06
CA ASP A 48 -3.77 -4.55 -11.17
C ASP A 48 -3.06 -3.22 -10.81
N ILE A 49 -3.26 -2.19 -11.63
CA ILE A 49 -2.82 -0.80 -11.40
C ILE A 49 -4.05 0.05 -11.07
N ARG A 50 -4.09 0.60 -9.85
CA ARG A 50 -5.20 1.43 -9.36
C ARG A 50 -4.86 2.91 -9.49
N LEU A 51 -5.78 3.65 -10.13
CA LEU A 51 -5.66 5.09 -10.35
C LEU A 51 -6.80 5.86 -9.69
N ASP A 52 -7.77 5.16 -9.12
CA ASP A 52 -8.89 5.79 -8.41
C ASP A 52 -8.37 6.67 -7.25
N PRO A 53 -8.81 7.94 -7.15
CA PRO A 53 -8.33 8.86 -6.13
C PRO A 53 -8.51 8.34 -4.71
N GLY A 54 -9.64 7.67 -4.42
CA GLY A 54 -9.94 7.13 -3.12
C GLY A 54 -9.02 5.97 -2.76
N GLU A 55 -8.80 5.03 -3.69
CA GLU A 55 -7.87 3.90 -3.48
C GLU A 55 -6.44 4.38 -3.25
N ARG A 56 -6.00 5.39 -4.02
CA ARG A 56 -4.67 6.00 -3.87
C ARG A 56 -4.52 6.69 -2.51
N ALA A 57 -5.53 7.44 -2.06
CA ALA A 57 -5.52 8.12 -0.77
C ALA A 57 -5.48 7.10 0.39
N GLU A 58 -6.30 6.05 0.32
CA GLU A 58 -6.32 4.99 1.34
C GLU A 58 -5.02 4.19 1.37
N ALA A 59 -4.40 3.92 0.24
CA ALA A 59 -3.10 3.25 0.16
C ALA A 59 -1.94 4.11 0.70
N SER A 60 -2.14 5.42 0.81
CA SER A 60 -1.12 6.41 1.18
C SER A 60 -1.06 6.72 2.68
N ARG A 61 -1.68 5.92 3.52
CA ARG A 61 -1.71 6.10 4.98
C ARG A 61 -1.58 4.77 5.72
N ASP A 62 -1.13 4.85 6.97
CA ASP A 62 -1.04 3.74 7.89
C ASP A 62 -1.70 4.09 9.24
N TRP A 63 -1.47 3.28 10.26
CA TRP A 63 -2.00 3.48 11.61
C TRP A 63 -1.21 4.52 12.43
N TRP A 64 -0.36 5.32 11.81
CA TRP A 64 0.33 6.38 12.52
C TRP A 64 -0.69 7.36 13.14
N PRO A 65 -0.63 7.60 14.47
CA PRO A 65 -1.62 8.46 15.15
C PRO A 65 -1.77 9.84 14.51
N LEU A 66 -0.67 10.42 14.02
CA LEU A 66 -0.72 11.71 13.33
C LEU A 66 -1.46 11.62 11.99
N ALA A 67 -1.27 10.54 11.23
CA ALA A 67 -2.02 10.33 9.99
C ALA A 67 -3.52 10.15 10.25
N MET A 68 -3.89 9.52 11.38
CA MET A 68 -5.30 9.42 11.80
C MET A 68 -5.91 10.79 12.18
N VAL A 69 -5.13 11.67 12.81
CA VAL A 69 -5.57 13.06 13.05
C VAL A 69 -5.76 13.81 11.73
N TRP A 70 -4.83 13.68 10.77
CA TRP A 70 -4.98 14.30 9.45
C TRP A 70 -6.19 13.79 8.69
N ALA A 71 -6.53 12.51 8.86
CA ALA A 71 -7.72 11.93 8.24
C ALA A 71 -9.02 12.65 8.67
N THR A 72 -9.11 13.13 9.91
CA THR A 72 -10.27 13.93 10.39
C THR A 72 -10.35 15.32 9.75
N GLU A 73 -9.33 15.73 8.99
CA GLU A 73 -9.26 16.96 8.22
C GLU A 73 -9.30 16.69 6.70
N GLY A 74 -9.60 15.46 6.29
CA GLY A 74 -9.57 15.04 4.88
C GLY A 74 -8.19 15.04 4.25
N GLN A 75 -7.15 14.78 5.04
CA GLN A 75 -5.76 14.88 4.61
C GLN A 75 -4.97 13.60 4.90
N VAL A 76 -3.96 13.37 4.06
CA VAL A 76 -2.90 12.37 4.27
C VAL A 76 -1.53 13.05 4.18
N GLY A 77 -0.46 12.36 4.51
CA GLY A 77 0.89 12.93 4.36
C GLY A 77 1.18 13.33 2.91
N GLN A 78 0.96 12.41 1.98
CA GLN A 78 1.00 12.63 0.52
C GLN A 78 0.18 11.54 -0.17
N VAL A 79 -0.37 11.83 -1.35
CA VAL A 79 -1.15 10.88 -2.15
C VAL A 79 -0.25 10.23 -3.20
N ALA A 80 -0.32 8.90 -3.32
CA ALA A 80 0.39 8.14 -4.36
C ALA A 80 -0.05 8.55 -5.77
N GLY A 81 0.84 8.44 -6.74
CA GLY A 81 0.52 8.59 -8.16
C GLY A 81 -0.30 7.41 -8.70
N ALA A 82 0.04 6.19 -8.25
CA ALA A 82 -0.67 4.95 -8.54
C ALA A 82 -0.47 3.94 -7.42
N VAL A 83 -1.33 2.91 -7.36
CA VAL A 83 -1.14 1.73 -6.52
C VAL A 83 -0.99 0.52 -7.44
N ALA A 84 0.11 -0.21 -7.30
CA ALA A 84 0.33 -1.49 -7.98
C ALA A 84 0.08 -2.63 -6.99
N ARG A 85 -0.78 -3.59 -7.35
CA ARG A 85 -1.14 -4.75 -6.51
C ARG A 85 -0.73 -6.05 -7.19
N PRO A 86 0.55 -6.42 -7.09
CA PRO A 86 1.06 -7.62 -7.72
C PRO A 86 0.49 -8.88 -7.05
N THR A 87 0.21 -9.90 -7.86
CA THR A 87 -0.24 -11.22 -7.44
C THR A 87 0.90 -12.25 -7.43
N SER A 88 2.07 -11.87 -7.93
CA SER A 88 3.26 -12.72 -8.02
C SER A 88 4.54 -11.96 -7.74
N VAL A 89 5.61 -12.70 -7.38
CA VAL A 89 6.94 -12.15 -7.20
C VAL A 89 7.50 -11.61 -8.52
N GLU A 90 7.11 -12.21 -9.63
CA GLU A 90 7.48 -11.79 -10.99
C GLU A 90 6.92 -10.40 -11.30
N GLU A 91 5.66 -10.13 -10.97
CA GLU A 91 5.07 -8.79 -11.12
C GLU A 91 5.75 -7.77 -10.19
N VAL A 92 6.07 -8.12 -8.94
CA VAL A 92 6.85 -7.26 -8.05
C VAL A 92 8.17 -6.85 -8.69
N ARG A 93 8.91 -7.82 -9.23
CA ARG A 93 10.19 -7.56 -9.90
C ARG A 93 10.03 -6.67 -11.13
N ALA A 94 8.98 -6.91 -11.93
CA ALA A 94 8.69 -6.11 -13.13
C ALA A 94 8.34 -4.66 -12.77
N VAL A 95 7.48 -4.43 -11.79
CA VAL A 95 7.15 -3.07 -11.30
C VAL A 95 8.39 -2.35 -10.78
N LEU A 96 9.20 -3.04 -9.96
CA LEU A 96 10.43 -2.46 -9.42
C LEU A 96 11.44 -2.13 -10.53
N ALA A 97 11.56 -2.95 -11.58
CA ALA A 97 12.42 -2.67 -12.72
C ALA A 97 11.95 -1.41 -13.48
N VAL A 98 10.65 -1.29 -13.78
CA VAL A 98 10.08 -0.09 -14.41
C VAL A 98 10.36 1.16 -13.57
N CYS A 99 10.10 1.08 -12.26
CA CYS A 99 10.31 2.20 -11.35
C CYS A 99 11.79 2.58 -11.22
N HIS A 100 12.68 1.59 -11.18
CA HIS A 100 14.13 1.81 -11.14
C HIS A 100 14.61 2.54 -12.41
N ASP A 101 14.26 2.03 -13.59
CA ASP A 101 14.69 2.59 -14.89
C ASP A 101 14.23 4.04 -15.09
N LEU A 102 13.04 4.37 -14.57
CA LEU A 102 12.40 5.68 -14.71
C LEU A 102 12.57 6.58 -13.47
N HIS A 103 13.35 6.14 -12.47
CA HIS A 103 13.59 6.88 -11.22
C HIS A 103 12.29 7.26 -10.49
N ILE A 104 11.33 6.35 -10.46
CA ILE A 104 10.05 6.53 -9.79
C ILE A 104 10.14 6.01 -8.36
N PRO A 105 9.81 6.83 -7.33
CA PRO A 105 9.75 6.37 -5.96
C PRO A 105 8.73 5.24 -5.78
N VAL A 106 9.12 4.19 -5.02
CA VAL A 106 8.23 3.09 -4.65
C VAL A 106 8.12 3.04 -3.14
N THR A 107 6.89 2.98 -2.64
CA THR A 107 6.59 2.80 -1.23
C THR A 107 5.93 1.44 -1.05
N PRO A 108 6.61 0.44 -0.47
CA PRO A 108 6.01 -0.87 -0.22
C PRO A 108 5.01 -0.79 0.94
N ALA A 109 3.89 -1.47 0.77
CA ALA A 109 2.84 -1.57 1.78
C ALA A 109 2.22 -2.98 1.75
N ALA A 110 1.84 -3.50 2.91
CA ALA A 110 1.03 -4.71 3.04
C ALA A 110 -0.13 -4.40 3.99
N GLY A 111 -0.16 -4.95 5.19
CA GLY A 111 -1.21 -4.70 6.19
C GLY A 111 -1.27 -3.26 6.72
N ARG A 112 -0.35 -2.41 6.36
CA ARG A 112 -0.26 -0.98 6.75
C ARG A 112 -0.42 -0.74 8.27
N SER A 113 -0.04 -1.73 9.07
CA SER A 113 -0.07 -1.66 10.54
C SER A 113 1.07 -0.85 11.15
N SER A 114 1.92 -0.26 10.34
CA SER A 114 2.93 0.71 10.77
C SER A 114 2.28 1.86 11.53
N VAL A 115 2.95 2.34 12.58
CA VAL A 115 2.49 3.45 13.43
C VAL A 115 3.42 4.66 13.38
N VAL A 116 4.25 4.75 12.34
CA VAL A 116 5.29 5.78 12.18
C VAL A 116 5.29 6.44 10.79
N GLY A 117 4.27 6.22 9.98
CA GLY A 117 4.18 6.78 8.64
C GLY A 117 5.03 6.04 7.59
N GLY A 118 5.36 4.77 7.82
CA GLY A 118 6.24 3.98 6.96
C GLY A 118 5.69 3.71 5.56
N THR A 119 4.38 3.86 5.35
CA THR A 119 3.73 3.65 4.06
C THR A 119 3.30 4.95 3.36
N ILE A 120 3.76 6.10 3.84
CA ILE A 120 3.45 7.39 3.21
C ILE A 120 4.36 7.61 2.00
N PRO A 121 3.81 7.78 0.79
CA PRO A 121 4.59 8.00 -0.44
C PRO A 121 5.05 9.47 -0.53
N VAL A 122 6.02 9.88 0.28
CA VAL A 122 6.45 11.28 0.49
C VAL A 122 6.68 12.03 -0.83
N HIS A 123 7.19 11.34 -1.85
CA HIS A 123 7.46 11.92 -3.17
C HIS A 123 6.44 11.49 -4.24
N GLY A 124 5.27 11.00 -3.86
CA GLY A 124 4.30 10.43 -4.80
C GLY A 124 4.78 9.08 -5.35
N GLY A 125 4.85 8.95 -6.67
CA GLY A 125 5.26 7.70 -7.32
C GLY A 125 4.25 6.56 -7.10
N VAL A 126 4.73 5.34 -6.86
CA VAL A 126 3.92 4.13 -6.77
C VAL A 126 3.89 3.59 -5.33
N VAL A 127 2.70 3.32 -4.80
CA VAL A 127 2.54 2.41 -3.66
C VAL A 127 2.48 0.98 -4.21
N LEU A 128 3.37 0.12 -3.72
CA LEU A 128 3.40 -1.30 -4.04
C LEU A 128 2.64 -2.05 -2.93
N ASP A 129 1.36 -2.32 -3.19
CA ASP A 129 0.47 -3.01 -2.25
C ASP A 129 0.66 -4.53 -2.38
N LEU A 130 1.26 -5.15 -1.39
CA LEU A 130 1.63 -6.56 -1.38
C LEU A 130 0.55 -7.45 -0.76
N THR A 131 -0.65 -6.97 -0.50
CA THR A 131 -1.70 -7.72 0.21
C THR A 131 -2.18 -8.97 -0.52
N GLU A 132 -2.05 -9.01 -1.87
CA GLU A 132 -2.39 -10.18 -2.67
C GLU A 132 -1.31 -11.29 -2.62
N LEU A 133 -0.10 -10.96 -2.17
CA LEU A 133 0.98 -11.94 -1.98
C LEU A 133 0.86 -12.58 -0.60
N SER A 134 -0.07 -13.49 -0.42
CA SER A 134 -0.36 -14.14 0.86
C SER A 134 -0.17 -15.66 0.80
N GLY A 135 0.13 -16.26 1.95
CA GLY A 135 0.25 -17.71 2.12
C GLY A 135 1.54 -18.12 2.83
N ILE A 136 1.56 -19.36 3.28
CA ILE A 136 2.71 -20.01 3.91
C ILE A 136 3.60 -20.59 2.81
N VAL A 137 4.88 -20.22 2.81
CA VAL A 137 5.90 -20.73 1.88
C VAL A 137 6.51 -22.02 2.43
N SER A 138 6.91 -22.02 3.70
CA SER A 138 7.51 -23.18 4.35
C SER A 138 7.32 -23.16 5.86
N VAL A 139 7.33 -24.35 6.46
CA VAL A 139 7.28 -24.54 7.92
C VAL A 139 8.43 -25.45 8.34
N ASP A 140 9.32 -24.95 9.18
CA ASP A 140 10.34 -25.75 9.85
C ASP A 140 9.91 -26.06 11.30
N ALA A 141 9.30 -27.20 11.50
CA ALA A 141 8.82 -27.63 12.82
C ALA A 141 9.95 -27.87 13.83
N THR A 142 11.19 -28.06 13.38
CA THR A 142 12.34 -28.27 14.27
C THR A 142 12.79 -26.99 14.92
N SER A 143 12.90 -25.91 14.13
CA SER A 143 13.30 -24.57 14.62
C SER A 143 12.12 -23.69 15.04
N GLY A 144 10.88 -24.08 14.72
CA GLY A 144 9.69 -23.27 14.94
C GLY A 144 9.63 -22.02 14.03
N ILE A 145 10.28 -22.07 12.87
CA ILE A 145 10.30 -20.97 11.90
C ILE A 145 9.30 -21.24 10.80
N VAL A 146 8.52 -20.20 10.47
CA VAL A 146 7.60 -20.23 9.33
C VAL A 146 7.97 -19.10 8.38
N GLU A 147 8.07 -19.42 7.10
CA GLU A 147 8.24 -18.45 6.02
C GLU A 147 6.90 -18.17 5.38
N VAL A 148 6.53 -16.89 5.27
CA VAL A 148 5.27 -16.44 4.68
C VAL A 148 5.50 -15.36 3.64
N LEU A 149 4.56 -15.20 2.71
CA LEU A 149 4.54 -14.09 1.78
C LEU A 149 4.15 -12.79 2.51
N ALA A 150 4.59 -11.63 1.98
CA ALA A 150 4.53 -10.33 2.66
C ALA A 150 3.10 -9.82 2.94
N GLY A 151 2.10 -10.28 2.18
CA GLY A 151 0.70 -9.93 2.34
C GLY A 151 -0.08 -10.84 3.29
N THR A 152 0.57 -11.79 3.95
CA THR A 152 -0.10 -12.72 4.86
C THR A 152 -0.51 -12.02 6.15
N PHE A 153 -1.81 -12.04 6.44
CA PHE A 153 -2.36 -11.48 7.68
C PHE A 153 -2.29 -12.50 8.82
N GLY A 154 -2.04 -11.99 10.04
CA GLY A 154 -1.81 -12.81 11.23
C GLY A 154 -2.94 -13.79 11.54
N ASP A 155 -4.19 -13.35 11.45
CA ASP A 155 -5.38 -14.17 11.74
C ASP A 155 -5.48 -15.36 10.78
N ALA A 156 -5.26 -15.15 9.48
CA ALA A 156 -5.25 -16.21 8.47
C ALA A 156 -4.08 -17.18 8.69
N PHE A 157 -2.92 -16.62 8.98
CA PHE A 157 -1.71 -17.38 9.29
C PHE A 157 -1.88 -18.26 10.53
N GLU A 158 -2.43 -17.72 11.63
CA GLU A 158 -2.67 -18.48 12.87
C GLU A 158 -3.71 -19.58 12.69
N ALA A 159 -4.71 -19.35 11.83
CA ALA A 159 -5.74 -20.35 11.56
C ALA A 159 -5.24 -21.51 10.68
N GLU A 160 -4.16 -21.33 9.93
CA GLU A 160 -3.58 -22.35 9.02
C GLU A 160 -2.51 -23.21 9.72
N LEU A 161 -1.92 -22.74 10.83
CA LEU A 161 -0.93 -23.46 11.63
C LEU A 161 -1.58 -24.41 12.65
#